data_a68b56c9952eb50f19ff62b695ae1206
#
_entry.id   a68b56c9952eb50f19ff62b695ae1206
#
_cell.length_a   1.000
_cell.length_b   1.000
_cell.length_c   1.000
_cell.angle_alpha   90.00
_cell.angle_beta   90.00
_cell.angle_gamma   90.00
#
_symmetry.space_group_name_H-M   'P 1'
#
loop_
_entity.id
_entity.type
_entity.pdbx_description
1 polymer ?
#
loop_
_entity_poly.entity_id
_entity_poly.type
_entity_poly.pdbx_seq_one_letter_code
_entity_poly.pdbx_strand_id
1 'polypeptide(L)'
;MPENASRRGAADMGMILMIAAFAVMGGFMYWISGEAAEERANRPVAEAPVEEPDPGIQDVRFGDNDGVVFPDDYLGQVIRGAGYEVASMLGSQGFWVATPSGNPFLITWNEALMAEGRTVAQGDIITVEGEIREMDPSAIAAWVTAQTISENDQIVAEFATHYLRAQNVDVTGGPGATGDGN
;
A
#
# COMPACT_ATOMS: atom_id res chain seq x y z
N MET A 1 48.94 61.05 -3.46
CA MET A 1 48.04 60.27 -4.29
C MET A 1 48.75 59.02 -4.63
N PRO A 2 48.43 57.99 -4.03
CA PRO A 2 48.23 56.70 -4.73
C PRO A 2 47.32 55.77 -3.92
N GLU A 3 47.16 54.55 -4.35
CA GLU A 3 46.63 53.36 -3.70
C GLU A 3 45.22 52.95 -4.10
N ASN A 4 45.16 52.29 -5.27
CA ASN A 4 44.03 51.42 -5.59
C ASN A 4 44.50 50.16 -6.31
N ALA A 5 45.62 49.53 -5.90
CA ALA A 5 46.19 48.37 -6.55
C ALA A 5 46.02 47.04 -5.78
N SER A 6 45.31 46.99 -4.65
CA SER A 6 45.35 45.81 -3.77
C SER A 6 44.04 45.02 -3.66
N ARG A 7 42.96 45.36 -4.41
CA ARG A 7 41.66 44.67 -4.27
C ARG A 7 41.32 43.67 -5.36
N ARG A 8 42.12 43.53 -6.42
CA ARG A 8 41.81 42.61 -7.54
C ARG A 8 42.27 41.17 -7.32
N GLY A 9 43.23 40.90 -6.45
CA GLY A 9 43.75 39.55 -6.21
C GLY A 9 42.91 38.69 -5.27
N ALA A 10 42.16 39.29 -4.37
CA ALA A 10 41.37 38.53 -3.38
C ALA A 10 40.05 37.98 -3.94
N ALA A 11 39.46 38.66 -4.94
CA ALA A 11 38.22 38.21 -5.57
C ALA A 11 38.44 36.99 -6.48
N ASP A 12 39.59 36.92 -7.18
CA ASP A 12 39.93 35.80 -8.05
C ASP A 12 40.24 34.51 -7.26
N MET A 13 40.84 34.62 -6.10
CA MET A 13 41.17 33.46 -5.27
C MET A 13 39.93 32.84 -4.64
N GLY A 14 38.95 33.65 -4.26
CA GLY A 14 37.65 33.19 -3.75
C GLY A 14 36.84 32.44 -4.80
N MET A 15 36.86 32.89 -6.04
CA MET A 15 36.18 32.26 -7.16
C MET A 15 36.79 30.90 -7.52
N ILE A 16 38.14 30.80 -7.52
CA ILE A 16 38.83 29.54 -7.75
C ILE A 16 38.55 28.52 -6.66
N LEU A 17 38.54 28.93 -5.39
CA LEU A 17 38.19 28.06 -4.26
C LEU A 17 36.75 27.59 -4.32
N MET A 18 35.84 28.45 -4.75
CA MET A 18 34.41 28.07 -4.90
C MET A 18 34.22 27.03 -6.01
N ILE A 19 34.88 27.20 -7.16
CA ILE A 19 34.82 26.22 -8.25
C ILE A 19 35.42 24.89 -7.82
N ALA A 20 36.55 24.91 -7.11
CA ALA A 20 37.16 23.68 -6.59
C ALA A 20 36.27 22.96 -5.60
N ALA A 21 35.57 23.69 -4.71
CA ALA A 21 34.62 23.09 -3.77
C ALA A 21 33.44 22.43 -4.48
N PHE A 22 32.89 23.06 -5.52
CA PHE A 22 31.81 22.46 -6.32
C PHE A 22 32.28 21.23 -7.12
N ALA A 23 33.51 21.24 -7.64
CA ALA A 23 34.05 20.08 -8.34
C ALA A 23 34.25 18.87 -7.41
N VAL A 24 34.75 19.10 -6.20
CA VAL A 24 34.87 18.04 -5.17
C VAL A 24 33.52 17.50 -4.76
N MET A 25 32.54 18.38 -4.52
CA MET A 25 31.18 17.98 -4.10
C MET A 25 30.45 17.23 -5.21
N GLY A 26 30.58 17.69 -6.46
CA GLY A 26 29.99 17.01 -7.64
C GLY A 26 30.67 15.66 -7.91
N GLY A 27 31.99 15.58 -7.78
CA GLY A 27 32.75 14.33 -7.92
C GLY A 27 32.36 13.30 -6.84
N PHE A 28 32.18 13.76 -5.61
CA PHE A 28 31.78 12.90 -4.50
C PHE A 28 30.32 12.36 -4.67
N MET A 29 29.41 13.22 -5.12
CA MET A 29 28.04 12.81 -5.44
C MET A 29 27.99 11.80 -6.60
N TYR A 30 28.82 12.01 -7.63
CA TYR A 30 28.93 11.09 -8.75
C TYR A 30 29.48 9.72 -8.31
N TRP A 31 30.50 9.71 -7.46
CA TRP A 31 31.08 8.48 -6.93
C TRP A 31 30.12 7.69 -6.05
N ILE A 32 29.42 8.35 -5.13
CA ILE A 32 28.38 7.70 -4.29
C ILE A 32 27.24 7.15 -5.16
N SER A 33 26.85 7.86 -6.24
CA SER A 33 25.79 7.38 -7.13
C SER A 33 26.19 6.12 -7.90
N GLY A 34 27.48 5.97 -8.25
CA GLY A 34 28.01 4.77 -8.91
C GLY A 34 28.00 3.57 -7.97
N GLU A 35 28.49 3.74 -6.76
CA GLU A 35 28.58 2.67 -5.75
C GLU A 35 27.20 2.19 -5.31
N ALA A 36 26.24 3.11 -5.15
CA ALA A 36 24.86 2.78 -4.85
C ALA A 36 24.15 2.03 -5.99
N ALA A 37 24.55 2.25 -7.24
CA ALA A 37 24.01 1.50 -8.38
C ALA A 37 24.56 0.07 -8.45
N GLU A 38 25.84 -0.12 -8.16
CA GLU A 38 26.48 -1.44 -8.12
C GLU A 38 25.99 -2.27 -6.92
N GLU A 39 25.77 -1.63 -5.79
CA GLU A 39 25.22 -2.30 -4.59
C GLU A 39 23.77 -2.74 -4.80
N ARG A 40 22.97 -1.97 -5.55
CA ARG A 40 21.62 -2.38 -5.96
C ARG A 40 21.63 -3.52 -6.98
N ALA A 41 22.59 -3.54 -7.90
CA ALA A 41 22.73 -4.60 -8.88
C ALA A 41 23.27 -5.90 -8.28
N ASN A 42 24.09 -5.81 -7.24
CA ASN A 42 24.68 -6.94 -6.53
C ASN A 42 23.94 -7.33 -5.24
N ARG A 43 22.90 -6.60 -4.86
CA ARG A 43 22.04 -7.07 -3.79
C ARG A 43 21.41 -8.37 -4.31
N PRO A 44 21.70 -9.54 -3.68
CA PRO A 44 20.85 -10.68 -3.94
C PRO A 44 19.46 -10.17 -3.59
N VAL A 45 18.57 -10.16 -4.56
CA VAL A 45 17.15 -10.05 -4.30
C VAL A 45 16.93 -11.17 -3.29
N ALA A 46 16.86 -10.80 -2.01
CA ALA A 46 16.27 -11.70 -1.04
C ALA A 46 14.85 -11.89 -1.62
N GLU A 47 14.72 -12.96 -2.40
CA GLU A 47 13.42 -13.52 -2.66
C GLU A 47 12.86 -13.70 -1.24
N ALA A 48 11.99 -12.76 -0.84
CA ALA A 48 11.04 -13.05 0.21
C ALA A 48 10.53 -14.44 -0.14
N PRO A 49 10.44 -15.38 0.82
CA PRO A 49 9.92 -16.70 0.52
C PRO A 49 8.66 -16.45 -0.29
N VAL A 50 8.71 -16.75 -1.58
CA VAL A 50 7.52 -16.86 -2.40
C VAL A 50 6.84 -18.05 -1.76
N GLU A 51 5.93 -17.79 -0.82
CA GLU A 51 4.96 -18.79 -0.45
C GLU A 51 4.36 -19.20 -1.79
N GLU A 52 4.70 -20.41 -2.24
CA GLU A 52 4.08 -20.97 -3.43
C GLU A 52 2.58 -20.85 -3.20
N PRO A 53 1.83 -20.13 -4.07
CA PRO A 53 0.40 -19.94 -3.86
C PRO A 53 -0.20 -21.33 -3.71
N ASP A 54 -0.95 -21.53 -2.64
CA ASP A 54 -1.74 -22.75 -2.45
C ASP A 54 -2.50 -23.00 -3.76
N PRO A 55 -2.37 -24.18 -4.41
CA PRO A 55 -2.93 -24.41 -5.75
C PRO A 55 -4.45 -24.20 -5.84
N GLY A 56 -5.11 -23.84 -4.77
CA GLY A 56 -6.53 -23.47 -4.71
C GLY A 56 -6.79 -21.96 -4.62
N ILE A 57 -5.78 -21.11 -4.43
CA ILE A 57 -5.96 -19.67 -4.28
C ILE A 57 -5.54 -18.97 -5.57
N GLN A 58 -6.43 -18.17 -6.14
CA GLN A 58 -6.12 -17.38 -7.33
C GLN A 58 -5.66 -15.98 -6.94
N ASP A 59 -4.48 -15.59 -7.43
CA ASP A 59 -4.04 -14.19 -7.31
C ASP A 59 -4.84 -13.34 -8.30
N VAL A 60 -5.60 -12.40 -7.73
CA VAL A 60 -6.47 -11.52 -8.49
C VAL A 60 -6.17 -10.08 -8.11
N ARG A 61 -6.00 -9.23 -9.11
CA ARG A 61 -5.92 -7.78 -8.92
C ARG A 61 -7.26 -7.17 -9.27
N PHE A 62 -7.96 -6.63 -8.28
CA PHE A 62 -9.19 -5.90 -8.52
C PHE A 62 -8.87 -4.58 -9.26
N GLY A 63 -9.33 -4.46 -10.49
CA GLY A 63 -9.33 -3.20 -11.22
C GLY A 63 -8.10 -2.89 -12.08
N ASP A 64 -7.30 -3.88 -12.46
CA ASP A 64 -6.35 -3.71 -13.55
C ASP A 64 -7.10 -3.45 -14.87
N ASN A 65 -6.57 -2.52 -15.69
CA ASN A 65 -7.17 -2.14 -16.97
C ASN A 65 -7.31 -3.31 -17.96
N ASP A 66 -6.57 -4.39 -17.77
CA ASP A 66 -6.59 -5.58 -18.62
C ASP A 66 -7.49 -6.72 -18.10
N GLY A 67 -8.10 -6.53 -16.94
CA GLY A 67 -8.99 -7.49 -16.33
C GLY A 67 -9.74 -6.82 -15.18
N VAL A 68 -10.85 -6.17 -15.48
CA VAL A 68 -11.86 -5.94 -14.47
C VAL A 68 -12.25 -7.32 -14.00
N VAL A 69 -11.76 -7.72 -12.83
CA VAL A 69 -12.24 -8.92 -12.18
C VAL A 69 -13.71 -8.65 -11.91
N PHE A 70 -14.57 -9.23 -12.73
CA PHE A 70 -15.98 -9.23 -12.45
C PHE A 70 -16.17 -10.13 -11.24
N PRO A 71 -16.61 -9.61 -10.10
CA PRO A 71 -16.79 -10.43 -8.91
C PRO A 71 -17.65 -11.68 -9.16
N ASP A 72 -18.57 -11.58 -10.11
CA ASP A 72 -19.44 -12.69 -10.54
C ASP A 72 -18.65 -13.92 -11.01
N ASP A 73 -17.50 -13.71 -11.67
CA ASP A 73 -16.67 -14.81 -12.19
C ASP A 73 -15.97 -15.60 -11.07
N TYR A 74 -15.91 -14.99 -9.86
CA TYR A 74 -15.21 -15.55 -8.70
C TYR A 74 -16.14 -15.84 -7.52
N LEU A 75 -17.46 -15.81 -7.74
CA LEU A 75 -18.42 -16.12 -6.68
C LEU A 75 -18.13 -17.48 -6.03
N GLY A 76 -18.01 -17.47 -4.70
CA GLY A 76 -17.71 -18.65 -3.90
C GLY A 76 -16.27 -19.15 -3.99
N GLN A 77 -15.39 -18.46 -4.71
CA GLN A 77 -13.99 -18.81 -4.81
C GLN A 77 -13.16 -18.01 -3.79
N VAL A 78 -12.11 -18.64 -3.29
CA VAL A 78 -11.10 -17.98 -2.46
C VAL A 78 -10.08 -17.35 -3.38
N ILE A 79 -9.88 -16.05 -3.24
CA ILE A 79 -8.91 -15.28 -4.02
C ILE A 79 -7.96 -14.54 -3.11
N ARG A 80 -6.78 -14.21 -3.63
CA ARG A 80 -5.79 -13.37 -2.98
C ARG A 80 -5.60 -12.09 -3.77
N GLY A 81 -5.66 -10.96 -3.07
CA GLY A 81 -5.38 -9.64 -3.64
C GLY A 81 -4.32 -8.92 -2.83
N ALA A 82 -3.38 -8.28 -3.49
CA ALA A 82 -2.26 -7.60 -2.86
C ALA A 82 -2.12 -6.15 -3.30
N GLY A 83 -1.61 -5.31 -2.39
CA GLY A 83 -1.30 -3.91 -2.68
C GLY A 83 -2.51 -2.98 -2.68
N TYR A 84 -3.60 -3.35 -2.00
CA TYR A 84 -4.77 -2.50 -1.87
C TYR A 84 -4.63 -1.51 -0.74
N GLU A 85 -4.97 -0.26 -1.00
CA GLU A 85 -5.03 0.77 0.03
C GLU A 85 -6.40 0.76 0.71
N VAL A 86 -6.41 0.77 2.04
CA VAL A 86 -7.62 0.92 2.84
C VAL A 86 -8.15 2.35 2.72
N ALA A 87 -9.27 2.52 2.04
CA ALA A 87 -9.88 3.82 1.77
C ALA A 87 -10.71 4.33 2.95
N SER A 88 -11.49 3.47 3.60
CA SER A 88 -12.31 3.81 4.77
C SER A 88 -12.76 2.57 5.52
N MET A 89 -13.15 2.74 6.78
CA MET A 89 -13.70 1.67 7.60
C MET A 89 -15.21 1.56 7.42
N LEU A 90 -15.75 0.34 7.58
CA LEU A 90 -17.17 0.04 7.67
C LEU A 90 -17.47 -0.48 9.08
N GLY A 91 -17.55 0.42 10.04
CA GLY A 91 -17.68 0.07 11.45
C GLY A 91 -16.58 -0.89 11.91
N SER A 92 -16.95 -1.92 12.69
CA SER A 92 -16.07 -3.04 13.04
C SER A 92 -16.25 -4.26 12.12
N GLN A 93 -17.17 -4.18 11.13
CA GLN A 93 -17.49 -5.29 10.25
C GLN A 93 -16.46 -5.49 9.14
N GLY A 94 -15.84 -4.40 8.68
CA GLY A 94 -14.90 -4.47 7.57
C GLY A 94 -14.41 -3.09 7.15
N PHE A 95 -13.97 -3.01 5.90
CA PHE A 95 -13.39 -1.79 5.33
C PHE A 95 -13.49 -1.79 3.81
N TRP A 96 -13.40 -0.60 3.24
CA TRP A 96 -13.36 -0.38 1.81
C TRP A 96 -11.90 -0.23 1.36
N VAL A 97 -11.57 -0.85 0.24
CA VAL A 97 -10.27 -0.66 -0.41
C VAL A 97 -10.44 0.15 -1.69
N ALA A 98 -9.45 0.97 -1.98
CA ALA A 98 -9.36 1.67 -3.24
C ALA A 98 -8.91 0.68 -4.33
N THR A 99 -9.59 0.73 -5.49
CA THR A 99 -9.17 -0.02 -6.66
C THR A 99 -8.59 0.94 -7.70
N PRO A 100 -7.70 0.49 -8.60
CA PRO A 100 -7.16 1.32 -9.67
C PRO A 100 -8.23 1.91 -10.60
N SER A 101 -9.38 1.24 -10.71
CA SER A 101 -10.53 1.76 -11.49
C SER A 101 -11.27 2.91 -10.80
N GLY A 102 -10.94 3.22 -9.53
CA GLY A 102 -11.60 4.23 -8.73
C GLY A 102 -12.90 3.77 -8.06
N ASN A 103 -13.34 2.54 -8.31
CA ASN A 103 -14.50 1.96 -7.64
C ASN A 103 -14.03 1.31 -6.33
N PRO A 104 -14.58 1.68 -5.17
CA PRO A 104 -14.23 1.02 -3.93
C PRO A 104 -14.76 -0.42 -3.92
N PHE A 105 -14.00 -1.32 -3.30
CA PHE A 105 -14.42 -2.70 -3.08
C PHE A 105 -14.51 -3.00 -1.58
N LEU A 106 -15.57 -3.69 -1.17
CA LEU A 106 -15.82 -3.99 0.24
C LEU A 106 -15.11 -5.29 0.65
N ILE A 107 -14.39 -5.23 1.75
CA ILE A 107 -13.80 -6.38 2.43
C ILE A 107 -14.40 -6.46 3.83
N THR A 108 -14.89 -7.64 4.21
CA THR A 108 -15.45 -7.89 5.54
C THR A 108 -14.59 -8.91 6.29
N TRP A 109 -14.55 -8.78 7.60
CA TRP A 109 -13.92 -9.78 8.45
C TRP A 109 -14.75 -11.05 8.53
N ASN A 110 -14.09 -12.21 8.62
CA ASN A 110 -14.76 -13.40 9.10
C ASN A 110 -14.80 -13.40 10.65
N GLU A 111 -15.55 -14.33 11.22
CA GLU A 111 -15.71 -14.42 12.69
C GLU A 111 -14.39 -14.69 13.42
N ALA A 112 -13.48 -15.46 12.81
CA ALA A 112 -12.18 -15.77 13.42
C ALA A 112 -11.30 -14.52 13.52
N LEU A 113 -11.16 -13.75 12.44
CA LEU A 113 -10.39 -12.50 12.42
C LEU A 113 -11.01 -11.44 13.36
N MET A 114 -12.33 -11.38 13.45
CA MET A 114 -13.00 -10.51 14.42
C MET A 114 -12.71 -10.94 15.86
N ALA A 115 -12.72 -12.24 16.14
CA ALA A 115 -12.41 -12.77 17.47
C ALA A 115 -10.93 -12.57 17.86
N GLU A 116 -10.02 -12.58 16.88
CA GLU A 116 -8.61 -12.26 17.06
C GLU A 116 -8.35 -10.76 17.29
N GLY A 117 -9.35 -9.91 17.05
CA GLY A 117 -9.22 -8.46 17.17
C GLY A 117 -8.33 -7.84 16.09
N ARG A 118 -8.26 -8.45 14.92
CA ARG A 118 -7.51 -7.90 13.77
C ARG A 118 -8.08 -6.54 13.38
N THR A 119 -7.18 -5.61 13.11
CA THR A 119 -7.53 -4.24 12.72
C THR A 119 -6.64 -3.78 11.58
N VAL A 120 -7.18 -2.90 10.77
CA VAL A 120 -6.44 -2.12 9.77
C VAL A 120 -6.78 -0.65 9.98
N ALA A 121 -5.96 0.23 9.46
CA ALA A 121 -6.19 1.67 9.48
C ALA A 121 -6.38 2.22 8.06
N GLN A 122 -7.07 3.34 7.94
CA GLN A 122 -7.16 4.06 6.67
C GLN A 122 -5.75 4.44 6.19
N GLY A 123 -5.46 4.17 4.93
CA GLY A 123 -4.16 4.38 4.31
C GLY A 123 -3.20 3.20 4.44
N ASP A 124 -3.59 2.11 5.11
CA ASP A 124 -2.81 0.89 5.12
C ASP A 124 -2.80 0.24 3.74
N ILE A 125 -1.66 -0.32 3.38
CA ILE A 125 -1.52 -1.17 2.20
C ILE A 125 -1.59 -2.62 2.67
N ILE A 126 -2.50 -3.37 2.09
CA ILE A 126 -2.79 -4.72 2.56
C ILE A 126 -2.66 -5.76 1.45
N THR A 127 -2.41 -6.99 1.88
CA THR A 127 -2.68 -8.22 1.14
C THR A 127 -3.84 -8.92 1.84
N VAL A 128 -4.83 -9.36 1.09
CA VAL A 128 -6.01 -10.02 1.61
C VAL A 128 -6.28 -11.32 0.87
N GLU A 129 -6.68 -12.34 1.61
CA GLU A 129 -7.22 -13.59 1.09
C GLU A 129 -8.62 -13.79 1.62
N GLY A 130 -9.54 -14.22 0.76
CA GLY A 130 -10.92 -14.42 1.17
C GLY A 130 -11.82 -14.89 0.05
N GLU A 131 -13.04 -15.23 0.42
CA GLU A 131 -14.10 -15.73 -0.47
C GLU A 131 -14.94 -14.56 -0.99
N ILE A 132 -15.14 -14.52 -2.32
CA ILE A 132 -16.05 -13.56 -2.95
C ILE A 132 -17.49 -14.01 -2.71
N ARG A 133 -18.29 -13.06 -2.24
CA ARG A 133 -19.73 -13.25 -1.97
C ARG A 133 -20.57 -12.16 -2.58
N GLU A 134 -21.76 -12.51 -3.01
CA GLU A 134 -22.79 -11.55 -3.38
C GLU A 134 -23.31 -10.85 -2.12
N MET A 135 -23.63 -9.56 -2.24
CA MET A 135 -24.20 -8.81 -1.15
C MET A 135 -25.68 -9.19 -0.98
N ASP A 136 -26.00 -9.65 0.20
CA ASP A 136 -27.38 -9.95 0.59
C ASP A 136 -27.89 -8.87 1.58
N PRO A 137 -29.03 -8.25 1.32
CA PRO A 137 -29.64 -7.30 2.26
C PRO A 137 -29.82 -7.85 3.68
N SER A 138 -30.02 -9.17 3.81
CA SER A 138 -30.11 -9.82 5.12
C SER A 138 -28.78 -9.81 5.88
N ALA A 139 -27.64 -9.86 5.18
CA ALA A 139 -26.33 -9.75 5.79
C ALA A 139 -26.12 -8.34 6.37
N ILE A 140 -26.49 -7.30 5.62
CA ILE A 140 -26.42 -5.92 6.09
C ILE A 140 -27.30 -5.72 7.33
N ALA A 141 -28.54 -6.23 7.31
CA ALA A 141 -29.47 -6.16 8.43
C ALA A 141 -28.92 -6.90 9.67
N ALA A 142 -28.22 -8.02 9.48
CA ALA A 142 -27.54 -8.74 10.55
C ALA A 142 -26.41 -7.93 11.17
N TRP A 143 -25.61 -7.23 10.35
CA TRP A 143 -24.52 -6.38 10.83
C TRP A 143 -25.02 -5.18 11.65
N VAL A 144 -26.14 -4.55 11.23
CA VAL A 144 -26.80 -3.50 12.00
C VAL A 144 -27.34 -4.05 13.34
N THR A 145 -27.99 -5.22 13.30
CA THR A 145 -28.51 -5.87 14.50
C THR A 145 -27.41 -6.24 15.50
N ALA A 146 -26.26 -6.69 14.97
CA ALA A 146 -25.06 -7.01 15.76
C ALA A 146 -24.31 -5.76 16.22
N GLN A 147 -24.73 -4.58 15.79
CA GLN A 147 -24.06 -3.28 16.06
C GLN A 147 -22.59 -3.23 15.57
N THR A 148 -22.26 -4.03 14.56
CA THR A 148 -20.94 -3.99 13.91
C THR A 148 -20.81 -2.87 12.89
N ILE A 149 -21.95 -2.36 12.40
CA ILE A 149 -22.07 -1.16 11.57
C ILE A 149 -23.13 -0.22 12.09
N SER A 150 -23.02 1.07 11.81
CA SER A 150 -24.03 2.07 12.11
C SER A 150 -25.13 2.13 11.03
N GLU A 151 -26.25 2.82 11.31
CA GLU A 151 -27.27 3.09 10.29
C GLU A 151 -26.73 3.91 9.11
N ASN A 152 -25.75 4.79 9.34
CA ASN A 152 -25.10 5.53 8.27
C ASN A 152 -24.21 4.61 7.40
N ASP A 153 -23.51 3.66 8.02
CA ASP A 153 -22.70 2.66 7.32
C ASP A 153 -23.58 1.70 6.50
N GLN A 154 -24.79 1.42 6.96
CA GLN A 154 -25.76 0.61 6.21
C GLN A 154 -25.98 1.19 4.81
N ILE A 155 -26.23 2.52 4.73
CA ILE A 155 -26.49 3.19 3.44
C ILE A 155 -25.30 2.99 2.49
N VAL A 156 -24.10 3.05 3.02
CA VAL A 156 -22.89 2.86 2.22
C VAL A 156 -22.71 1.39 1.82
N ALA A 157 -23.01 0.46 2.71
CA ALA A 157 -22.93 -0.97 2.45
C ALA A 157 -23.90 -1.44 1.35
N GLU A 158 -25.07 -0.80 1.23
CA GLU A 158 -26.07 -1.10 0.19
C GLU A 158 -25.58 -0.81 -1.24
N PHE A 159 -24.51 -0.02 -1.41
CA PHE A 159 -23.91 0.20 -2.72
C PHE A 159 -22.99 -0.94 -3.17
N ALA A 160 -22.58 -1.82 -2.23
CA ALA A 160 -21.79 -2.99 -2.59
C ALA A 160 -22.69 -4.06 -3.23
N THR A 161 -22.37 -4.50 -4.43
CA THR A 161 -23.02 -5.66 -5.05
C THR A 161 -22.38 -6.97 -4.60
N HIS A 162 -21.07 -6.90 -4.32
CA HIS A 162 -20.25 -8.01 -3.87
C HIS A 162 -19.30 -7.55 -2.76
N TYR A 163 -18.79 -8.51 -2.01
CA TYR A 163 -17.75 -8.28 -1.02
C TYR A 163 -16.83 -9.49 -0.90
N LEU A 164 -15.63 -9.27 -0.39
CA LEU A 164 -14.71 -10.33 -0.04
C LEU A 164 -14.81 -10.58 1.47
N ARG A 165 -15.17 -11.81 1.85
CA ARG A 165 -15.12 -12.25 3.24
C ARG A 165 -13.71 -12.73 3.54
N ALA A 166 -12.93 -11.87 4.21
CA ALA A 166 -11.53 -12.12 4.48
C ALA A 166 -11.32 -13.33 5.40
N GLN A 167 -10.37 -14.16 5.03
CA GLN A 167 -9.86 -15.28 5.81
C GLN A 167 -8.48 -14.95 6.38
N ASN A 168 -7.71 -14.13 5.64
CA ASN A 168 -6.44 -13.58 6.09
C ASN A 168 -6.29 -12.13 5.60
N VAL A 169 -5.67 -11.29 6.42
CA VAL A 169 -5.33 -9.89 6.07
C VAL A 169 -3.97 -9.57 6.66
N ASP A 170 -3.03 -9.18 5.80
CA ASP A 170 -1.70 -8.77 6.17
C ASP A 170 -1.48 -7.29 5.79
N VAL A 171 -1.02 -6.49 6.75
CA VAL A 171 -0.65 -5.09 6.49
C VAL A 171 0.80 -5.08 6.02
N THR A 172 0.99 -4.71 4.75
CA THR A 172 2.31 -4.70 4.09
C THR A 172 2.94 -3.32 4.00
N GLY A 173 2.17 -2.25 4.31
CA GLY A 173 2.63 -0.86 4.31
C GLY A 173 1.57 0.07 4.87
N GLY A 174 1.90 1.35 5.02
CA GLY A 174 0.98 2.37 5.53
C GLY A 174 1.12 2.65 7.03
N PRO A 175 0.21 3.45 7.61
CA PRO A 175 0.27 3.88 9.02
C PRO A 175 0.20 2.75 10.05
N GLY A 176 -0.50 1.65 9.72
CA GLY A 176 -0.65 0.48 10.58
C GLY A 176 0.45 -0.55 10.45
N ALA A 177 1.35 -0.39 9.47
CA ALA A 177 2.53 -1.23 9.33
C ALA A 177 3.54 -0.85 10.42
N THR A 178 3.26 -1.23 11.67
CA THR A 178 4.29 -1.25 12.71
C THR A 178 5.27 -2.33 12.32
N GLY A 179 6.45 -1.90 11.85
CA GLY A 179 7.53 -2.80 11.52
C GLY A 179 7.92 -3.63 12.75
N ASP A 180 7.45 -4.85 12.81
CA ASP A 180 8.07 -5.88 13.62
C ASP A 180 9.41 -6.26 12.96
N GLY A 181 10.30 -5.25 12.93
CA GLY A 181 11.68 -5.42 12.56
C GLY A 181 12.51 -5.59 13.83
N ASN A 182 12.69 -6.80 14.27
CA ASN A 182 13.80 -7.14 15.19
C ASN A 182 14.55 -8.35 14.64
#